data_184ee7f8541dc7289e6afbffc5137e77
#
_entry.id   184ee7f8541dc7289e6afbffc5137e77
#
_cell.length_a   1.000
_cell.length_b   1.000
_cell.length_c   1.000
_cell.angle_alpha   90.00
_cell.angle_beta   90.00
_cell.angle_gamma   90.00
#
_symmetry.space_group_name_H-M   'P 1'
#
loop_
_entity.id
_entity.type
_entity.pdbx_description
1 polymer ?
#
loop_
_entity_poly.entity_id
_entity_poly.type
_entity_poly.pdbx_seq_one_letter_code
_entity_poly.pdbx_strand_id
1 'polypeptide(L)'
;MLTAMGDIDDVLELRWNRYGDELTTALRNVYGEKTDALVERVRGIVTKTLEERPADLRRLDDARLLRPDWLQQPGMTGYVCYTDRFAGTLNGILGHLDYLHDLGVTYLHLMPLLQPREGANDGGYAVADYRSVRPDLGDMDDLAHLTGELRKQNMSLVIDLVLNHVAKEHEWARRARAGEQKYRDYFMIYPDRTVPDQYEQTLPEVFPDFAPGNFTWDEELAGWVWTTFNDYQWDVNWANPDVFCEYLEIICNLANHGVEVLRLDAIAFIWKQMGTDCQNEPPVHELAEALRAAVRIAAPAAVFKAEAIVGPRDLIAYFGQGRHYGKLSDLAYHNSLMAQLWSALASRDVTLLRYALERFPAKPPTATWGTYVRCHDDIGWAVDDRDAAAVGINGAEHRRFLSDFYSGEFPKSFARGLVFQANPVTGDRRISGTLASLAGLELALESKDQEAIDLAVGRINMLHAVICGFGGVPLIYMGDELAMLNDYHYGDDPAHAEDNRWVHRPVMDWDAVAALAENPDSAQARVNA
;
A
#
# COMPACT_ATOMS: atom_id res chain seq x y z
N MET A 1 -21.99 -18.82 24.78
CA MET A 1 -22.92 -17.85 25.35
C MET A 1 -22.11 -16.96 26.29
N LEU A 2 -21.46 -15.93 25.76
CA LEU A 2 -20.85 -14.83 26.51
C LEU A 2 -21.61 -13.58 26.08
N THR A 3 -22.83 -13.43 26.54
CA THR A 3 -23.66 -12.27 26.41
C THR A 3 -23.66 -11.54 27.74
N ALA A 4 -22.63 -10.80 28.01
CA ALA A 4 -22.68 -9.59 28.78
C ALA A 4 -21.74 -8.64 28.06
N MET A 5 -22.29 -7.74 27.22
CA MET A 5 -21.59 -6.54 26.83
C MET A 5 -21.22 -5.86 28.15
N GLY A 6 -19.95 -5.97 28.55
CA GLY A 6 -19.40 -5.17 29.63
C GLY A 6 -19.70 -3.71 29.36
N ASP A 7 -19.84 -2.92 30.40
CA ASP A 7 -19.92 -1.47 30.27
C ASP A 7 -18.75 -1.01 29.38
N ILE A 8 -18.97 -0.01 28.52
CA ILE A 8 -17.92 0.53 27.63
C ILE A 8 -16.70 0.92 28.46
N ASP A 9 -16.92 1.44 29.66
CA ASP A 9 -15.86 1.79 30.59
C ASP A 9 -15.03 0.57 31.01
N ASP A 10 -15.64 -0.57 31.29
CA ASP A 10 -14.93 -1.82 31.64
C ASP A 10 -14.09 -2.33 30.47
N VAL A 11 -14.62 -2.25 29.25
CA VAL A 11 -13.89 -2.64 28.03
C VAL A 11 -12.71 -1.70 27.78
N LEU A 12 -12.93 -0.40 27.92
CA LEU A 12 -11.88 0.62 27.79
C LEU A 12 -10.75 0.36 28.81
N GLU A 13 -11.08 0.21 30.10
CA GLU A 13 -10.07 -0.01 31.14
C GLU A 13 -9.29 -1.31 30.91
N LEU A 14 -9.96 -2.40 30.52
CA LEU A 14 -9.30 -3.67 30.24
C LEU A 14 -8.29 -3.53 29.08
N ARG A 15 -8.70 -2.89 27.98
CA ARG A 15 -7.85 -2.71 26.80
C ARG A 15 -6.75 -1.68 27.07
N TRP A 16 -7.05 -0.62 27.83
CA TRP A 16 -6.07 0.39 28.24
C TRP A 16 -4.98 -0.22 29.14
N ASN A 17 -5.36 -1.03 30.12
CA ASN A 17 -4.40 -1.76 30.97
C ASN A 17 -3.49 -2.69 30.15
N ARG A 18 -3.93 -3.16 29.01
CA ARG A 18 -3.13 -4.03 28.13
C ARG A 18 -2.19 -3.26 27.21
N TYR A 19 -2.62 -2.16 26.62
CA TYR A 19 -1.91 -1.46 25.55
C TYR A 19 -1.46 -0.04 25.89
N GLY A 20 -1.95 0.52 26.99
CA GLY A 20 -1.69 1.91 27.38
C GLY A 20 -0.23 2.22 27.67
N ASP A 21 0.51 1.26 28.24
CA ASP A 21 1.95 1.43 28.49
C ASP A 21 2.75 1.45 27.18
N GLU A 22 2.39 0.63 26.20
CA GLU A 22 3.00 0.63 24.87
C GLU A 22 2.77 1.99 24.19
N LEU A 23 1.52 2.44 24.17
CA LEU A 23 1.11 3.73 23.64
C LEU A 23 1.89 4.88 24.29
N THR A 24 1.84 4.96 25.61
CA THR A 24 2.47 6.06 26.37
C THR A 24 3.98 6.08 26.17
N THR A 25 4.63 4.91 26.16
CA THR A 25 6.07 4.80 25.96
C THR A 25 6.47 5.26 24.56
N ALA A 26 5.76 4.81 23.54
CA ALA A 26 6.03 5.18 22.16
C ALA A 26 5.84 6.69 21.94
N LEU A 27 4.73 7.27 22.45
CA LEU A 27 4.49 8.71 22.38
C LEU A 27 5.55 9.52 23.13
N ARG A 28 6.04 9.03 24.27
CA ARG A 28 7.08 9.72 25.06
C ARG A 28 8.42 9.76 24.34
N ASN A 29 8.75 8.72 23.60
CA ASN A 29 9.98 8.68 22.80
C ASN A 29 9.95 9.68 21.64
N VAL A 30 8.77 10.01 21.12
CA VAL A 30 8.60 10.98 20.02
C VAL A 30 8.39 12.40 20.55
N TYR A 31 7.48 12.59 21.52
CA TYR A 31 6.96 13.90 21.88
C TYR A 31 7.43 14.43 23.25
N GLY A 32 8.18 13.61 24.02
CA GLY A 32 8.82 14.03 25.28
C GLY A 32 7.80 14.57 26.31
N GLU A 33 7.99 15.80 26.75
CA GLU A 33 7.16 16.44 27.79
C GLU A 33 5.70 16.68 27.37
N LYS A 34 5.39 16.67 26.07
CA LYS A 34 4.02 16.85 25.57
C LYS A 34 3.16 15.57 25.74
N THR A 35 3.75 14.46 26.15
CA THR A 35 3.12 13.13 26.14
C THR A 35 1.90 13.04 27.03
N ASP A 36 1.94 13.55 28.26
CA ASP A 36 0.85 13.35 29.22
C ASP A 36 -0.45 14.01 28.72
N ALA A 37 -0.37 15.24 28.20
CA ALA A 37 -1.50 15.92 27.59
C ALA A 37 -1.98 15.22 26.30
N LEU A 38 -1.05 14.65 25.53
CA LEU A 38 -1.37 13.90 24.30
C LEU A 38 -2.10 12.59 24.64
N VAL A 39 -1.66 11.85 25.65
CA VAL A 39 -2.30 10.61 26.12
C VAL A 39 -3.75 10.86 26.55
N GLU A 40 -4.03 11.95 27.26
CA GLU A 40 -5.40 12.32 27.63
C GLU A 40 -6.29 12.59 26.40
N ARG A 41 -5.73 13.27 25.38
CA ARG A 41 -6.45 13.49 24.11
C ARG A 41 -6.73 12.17 23.38
N VAL A 42 -5.72 11.31 23.29
CA VAL A 42 -5.85 9.97 22.68
C VAL A 42 -6.90 9.16 23.43
N ARG A 43 -6.91 9.21 24.77
CA ARG A 43 -7.94 8.55 25.57
C ARG A 43 -9.35 9.05 25.20
N GLY A 44 -9.53 10.36 25.03
CA GLY A 44 -10.79 10.94 24.58
C GLY A 44 -11.23 10.42 23.20
N ILE A 45 -10.31 10.38 22.24
CA ILE A 45 -10.59 9.86 20.88
C ILE A 45 -11.00 8.38 20.93
N VAL A 46 -10.26 7.56 21.66
CA VAL A 46 -10.52 6.12 21.81
C VAL A 46 -11.86 5.86 22.49
N THR A 47 -12.17 6.59 23.57
CA THR A 47 -13.46 6.49 24.28
C THR A 47 -14.61 6.79 23.35
N LYS A 48 -14.58 7.94 22.66
CA LYS A 48 -15.60 8.32 21.68
C LYS A 48 -15.75 7.24 20.59
N THR A 49 -14.66 6.71 20.08
CA THR A 49 -14.68 5.65 19.06
C THR A 49 -15.40 4.39 19.56
N LEU A 50 -15.16 3.98 20.81
CA LEU A 50 -15.82 2.83 21.45
C LEU A 50 -17.31 3.08 21.65
N GLU A 51 -17.71 4.29 22.05
CA GLU A 51 -19.11 4.68 22.22
C GLU A 51 -19.87 4.62 20.90
N GLU A 52 -19.28 5.14 19.83
CA GLU A 52 -19.84 5.22 18.48
C GLU A 52 -19.73 3.91 17.68
N ARG A 53 -18.95 2.92 18.17
CA ARG A 53 -18.67 1.71 17.41
C ARG A 53 -19.90 0.83 17.22
N PRO A 54 -20.29 0.47 15.99
CA PRO A 54 -21.45 -0.39 15.69
C PRO A 54 -21.40 -1.74 16.41
N ALA A 55 -22.57 -2.27 16.78
CA ALA A 55 -22.66 -3.49 17.58
C ALA A 55 -22.14 -4.75 16.86
N ASP A 56 -22.24 -4.83 15.53
CA ASP A 56 -21.68 -5.89 14.71
C ASP A 56 -20.15 -5.83 14.68
N LEU A 57 -19.58 -4.62 14.63
CA LEU A 57 -18.15 -4.42 14.69
C LEU A 57 -17.56 -4.70 16.07
N ARG A 58 -18.30 -4.42 17.16
CA ARG A 58 -17.88 -4.85 18.50
C ARG A 58 -17.81 -6.38 18.61
N ARG A 59 -18.77 -7.10 18.01
CA ARG A 59 -18.71 -8.56 17.93
C ARG A 59 -17.53 -9.06 17.11
N LEU A 60 -17.20 -8.34 16.02
CA LEU A 60 -16.01 -8.63 15.22
C LEU A 60 -14.73 -8.42 16.03
N ASP A 61 -14.64 -7.34 16.81
CA ASP A 61 -13.52 -7.07 17.71
C ASP A 61 -13.28 -8.23 18.66
N ASP A 62 -14.33 -8.73 19.33
CA ASP A 62 -14.21 -9.86 20.23
C ASP A 62 -13.78 -11.14 19.51
N ALA A 63 -14.34 -11.40 18.32
CA ALA A 63 -13.96 -12.55 17.50
C ALA A 63 -12.48 -12.50 17.07
N ARG A 64 -11.97 -11.32 16.67
CA ARG A 64 -10.56 -11.14 16.26
C ARG A 64 -9.61 -11.20 17.46
N LEU A 65 -10.00 -10.70 18.62
CA LEU A 65 -9.21 -10.85 19.86
C LEU A 65 -9.05 -12.31 20.28
N LEU A 66 -10.06 -13.15 20.02
CA LEU A 66 -10.02 -14.60 20.29
C LEU A 66 -9.26 -15.38 19.20
N ARG A 67 -9.10 -14.81 18.01
CA ARG A 67 -8.40 -15.40 16.86
C ARG A 67 -7.43 -14.37 16.25
N PRO A 68 -6.37 -14.00 16.95
CA PRO A 68 -5.45 -12.94 16.49
C PRO A 68 -4.64 -13.32 15.25
N ASP A 69 -4.62 -14.60 14.90
CA ASP A 69 -3.96 -15.20 13.74
C ASP A 69 -4.87 -15.31 12.49
N TRP A 70 -5.99 -14.59 12.47
CA TRP A 70 -6.98 -14.70 11.39
C TRP A 70 -6.42 -14.39 9.99
N LEU A 71 -5.44 -13.49 9.88
CA LEU A 71 -4.72 -13.20 8.62
C LEU A 71 -3.78 -14.33 8.17
N GLN A 72 -3.51 -15.30 9.04
CA GLN A 72 -2.58 -16.40 8.77
C GLN A 72 -3.32 -17.73 8.53
N GLN A 73 -4.65 -17.70 8.49
CA GLN A 73 -5.45 -18.89 8.27
C GLN A 73 -5.28 -19.41 6.84
N PRO A 74 -5.26 -20.73 6.63
CA PRO A 74 -5.31 -21.31 5.30
C PRO A 74 -6.55 -20.81 4.53
N GLY A 75 -6.39 -20.49 3.27
CA GLY A 75 -7.47 -19.97 2.43
C GLY A 75 -7.61 -18.44 2.44
N MET A 76 -6.74 -17.72 3.14
CA MET A 76 -6.65 -16.26 2.95
C MET A 76 -6.15 -15.96 1.54
N THR A 77 -6.98 -15.34 0.72
CA THR A 77 -6.65 -14.89 -0.64
C THR A 77 -7.07 -13.43 -0.80
N GLY A 78 -6.15 -12.61 -1.25
CA GLY A 78 -6.36 -11.20 -1.48
C GLY A 78 -6.60 -10.87 -2.96
N TYR A 79 -7.53 -9.97 -3.21
CA TYR A 79 -7.79 -9.39 -4.52
C TYR A 79 -7.64 -7.87 -4.43
N VAL A 80 -6.92 -7.27 -5.38
CA VAL A 80 -6.55 -5.85 -5.36
C VAL A 80 -7.09 -5.18 -6.61
N CYS A 81 -7.89 -4.13 -6.47
CA CYS A 81 -8.46 -3.42 -7.61
C CYS A 81 -8.78 -1.96 -7.31
N TYR A 82 -8.87 -1.15 -8.35
CA TYR A 82 -9.56 0.14 -8.30
C TYR A 82 -11.07 -0.10 -8.43
N THR A 83 -11.86 0.57 -7.59
CA THR A 83 -13.33 0.40 -7.57
C THR A 83 -13.97 0.75 -8.91
N ASP A 84 -13.59 1.89 -9.50
CA ASP A 84 -14.08 2.36 -10.79
C ASP A 84 -13.70 1.43 -11.95
N ARG A 85 -12.50 0.83 -11.90
CA ARG A 85 -12.01 -0.10 -12.91
C ARG A 85 -12.63 -1.48 -12.79
N PHE A 86 -13.03 -1.90 -11.59
CA PHE A 86 -13.63 -3.22 -11.34
C PHE A 86 -15.14 -3.21 -11.52
N ALA A 87 -15.85 -2.26 -10.90
CA ALA A 87 -17.31 -2.31 -10.82
C ALA A 87 -18.00 -0.93 -10.92
N GLY A 88 -17.25 0.13 -11.24
CA GLY A 88 -17.73 1.50 -11.36
C GLY A 88 -17.95 2.20 -10.03
N THR A 89 -18.64 1.60 -9.08
CA THR A 89 -18.99 2.19 -7.77
C THR A 89 -18.81 1.19 -6.63
N LEU A 90 -18.84 1.67 -5.37
CA LEU A 90 -18.84 0.80 -4.18
C LEU A 90 -20.03 -0.18 -4.20
N ASN A 91 -21.22 0.31 -4.55
CA ASN A 91 -22.40 -0.53 -4.68
C ASN A 91 -22.33 -1.47 -5.88
N GLY A 92 -21.60 -1.10 -6.93
CA GLY A 92 -21.34 -1.98 -8.09
C GLY A 92 -20.59 -3.25 -7.71
N ILE A 93 -19.68 -3.19 -6.72
CA ILE A 93 -18.94 -4.35 -6.21
C ILE A 93 -19.89 -5.44 -5.70
N LEU A 94 -21.02 -5.06 -5.12
CA LEU A 94 -22.02 -6.02 -4.62
C LEU A 94 -22.56 -6.95 -5.71
N GLY A 95 -22.58 -6.49 -6.95
CA GLY A 95 -22.98 -7.29 -8.12
C GLY A 95 -21.96 -8.34 -8.55
N HIS A 96 -20.75 -8.29 -8.00
CA HIS A 96 -19.63 -9.18 -8.35
C HIS A 96 -19.10 -10.00 -7.18
N LEU A 97 -19.84 -10.07 -6.06
CA LEU A 97 -19.43 -10.84 -4.88
C LEU A 97 -19.32 -12.34 -5.18
N ASP A 98 -20.18 -12.88 -6.02
CA ASP A 98 -20.11 -14.30 -6.44
C ASP A 98 -18.80 -14.58 -7.20
N TYR A 99 -18.38 -13.68 -8.08
CA TYR A 99 -17.10 -13.79 -8.78
C TYR A 99 -15.92 -13.80 -7.81
N LEU A 100 -15.89 -12.87 -6.86
CA LEU A 100 -14.84 -12.81 -5.83
C LEU A 100 -14.87 -14.05 -4.94
N HIS A 101 -16.05 -14.56 -4.59
CA HIS A 101 -16.20 -15.78 -3.81
C HIS A 101 -15.69 -17.01 -4.58
N ASP A 102 -15.98 -17.14 -5.87
CA ASP A 102 -15.52 -18.25 -6.70
C ASP A 102 -14.00 -18.25 -6.87
N LEU A 103 -13.36 -17.07 -6.88
CA LEU A 103 -11.91 -16.93 -6.81
C LEU A 103 -11.32 -17.22 -5.40
N GLY A 104 -12.17 -17.50 -4.40
CA GLY A 104 -11.75 -17.74 -3.03
C GLY A 104 -11.27 -16.49 -2.29
N VAL A 105 -11.67 -15.30 -2.71
CA VAL A 105 -11.26 -14.03 -2.10
C VAL A 105 -11.85 -13.88 -0.71
N THR A 106 -11.00 -13.58 0.26
CA THR A 106 -11.36 -13.27 1.65
C THR A 106 -10.80 -11.93 2.13
N TYR A 107 -10.02 -11.27 1.28
CA TYR A 107 -9.32 -10.02 1.56
C TYR A 107 -9.42 -9.13 0.31
N LEU A 108 -10.39 -8.21 0.28
CA LEU A 108 -10.61 -7.30 -0.84
C LEU A 108 -9.90 -5.97 -0.57
N HIS A 109 -8.90 -5.63 -1.36
CA HIS A 109 -8.20 -4.36 -1.28
C HIS A 109 -8.68 -3.42 -2.39
N LEU A 110 -9.44 -2.42 -2.00
CA LEU A 110 -9.84 -1.33 -2.88
C LEU A 110 -8.78 -0.23 -2.82
N MET A 111 -8.16 0.02 -3.98
CA MET A 111 -7.18 1.08 -4.15
C MET A 111 -7.80 2.44 -3.82
N PRO A 112 -7.02 3.54 -3.66
CA PRO A 112 -7.50 4.75 -2.99
C PRO A 112 -8.91 5.16 -3.39
N LEU A 113 -9.82 5.12 -2.42
CA LEU A 113 -11.24 5.43 -2.61
C LEU A 113 -11.70 6.70 -1.88
N LEU A 114 -10.83 7.27 -1.02
CA LEU A 114 -11.12 8.52 -0.34
C LEU A 114 -11.00 9.70 -1.31
N GLN A 115 -11.63 10.82 -0.98
CA GLN A 115 -11.72 11.99 -1.84
C GLN A 115 -10.33 12.53 -2.22
N PRO A 116 -9.84 12.36 -3.45
CA PRO A 116 -8.61 12.96 -3.91
C PRO A 116 -8.84 14.40 -4.38
N ARG A 117 -7.76 15.12 -4.70
CA ARG A 117 -7.84 16.35 -5.46
C ARG A 117 -8.35 16.12 -6.88
N GLU A 118 -8.91 17.16 -7.50
CA GLU A 118 -9.29 17.13 -8.92
C GLU A 118 -8.07 17.16 -9.85
N GLY A 119 -8.21 16.58 -11.02
CA GLY A 119 -7.14 16.47 -12.02
C GLY A 119 -6.09 15.43 -11.65
N ALA A 120 -4.82 15.70 -11.95
CA ALA A 120 -3.71 14.81 -11.61
C ALA A 120 -3.66 14.59 -10.08
N ASN A 121 -3.80 13.35 -9.63
CA ASN A 121 -3.94 13.02 -8.21
C ASN A 121 -3.19 11.75 -7.81
N ASP A 122 -2.23 11.33 -8.63
CA ASP A 122 -1.38 10.15 -8.38
C ASP A 122 -2.21 8.87 -8.12
N GLY A 123 -3.25 8.64 -8.94
CA GLY A 123 -4.10 7.45 -8.78
C GLY A 123 -4.94 7.44 -7.49
N GLY A 124 -5.24 8.61 -6.94
CA GLY A 124 -6.01 8.79 -5.71
C GLY A 124 -5.16 9.03 -4.46
N TYR A 125 -3.83 8.96 -4.56
CA TYR A 125 -2.94 9.14 -3.39
C TYR A 125 -2.75 10.61 -2.97
N ALA A 126 -3.19 11.60 -3.76
CA ALA A 126 -3.26 12.98 -3.35
C ALA A 126 -4.62 13.27 -2.67
N VAL A 127 -4.76 12.88 -1.41
CA VAL A 127 -6.04 12.95 -0.66
C VAL A 127 -6.36 14.38 -0.27
N ALA A 128 -7.55 14.86 -0.65
CA ALA A 128 -8.09 16.17 -0.28
C ALA A 128 -9.04 16.10 0.92
N ASP A 129 -9.68 14.95 1.17
CA ASP A 129 -10.50 14.71 2.36
C ASP A 129 -10.51 13.21 2.74
N TYR A 130 -10.05 12.91 3.95
CA TYR A 130 -10.05 11.53 4.50
C TYR A 130 -11.40 11.10 5.08
N ARG A 131 -12.36 12.01 5.20
CA ARG A 131 -13.67 11.75 5.79
C ARG A 131 -14.76 11.57 4.75
N SER A 132 -14.41 11.61 3.48
CA SER A 132 -15.32 11.45 2.35
C SER A 132 -14.77 10.42 1.36
N VAL A 133 -15.65 9.63 0.77
CA VAL A 133 -15.36 8.79 -0.40
C VAL A 133 -15.35 9.66 -1.65
N ARG A 134 -14.59 9.29 -2.65
CA ARG A 134 -14.61 9.92 -3.98
C ARG A 134 -16.04 9.88 -4.55
N PRO A 135 -16.66 11.03 -4.90
CA PRO A 135 -18.09 11.12 -5.14
C PRO A 135 -18.64 10.24 -6.26
N ASP A 136 -17.83 9.93 -7.26
CA ASP A 136 -18.21 9.03 -8.36
C ASP A 136 -18.24 7.55 -7.93
N LEU A 137 -17.63 7.20 -6.79
CA LEU A 137 -17.67 5.85 -6.24
C LEU A 137 -18.83 5.62 -5.27
N GLY A 138 -19.31 6.68 -4.62
CA GLY A 138 -20.34 6.63 -3.58
C GLY A 138 -20.02 7.55 -2.41
N ASP A 139 -20.53 7.22 -1.23
CA ASP A 139 -20.31 7.97 0.01
C ASP A 139 -19.89 7.06 1.18
N MET A 140 -19.81 7.63 2.39
CA MET A 140 -19.41 6.88 3.59
C MET A 140 -20.48 5.87 4.04
N ASP A 141 -21.76 6.11 3.74
CA ASP A 141 -22.84 5.16 4.01
C ASP A 141 -22.76 3.97 3.04
N ASP A 142 -22.43 4.20 1.76
CA ASP A 142 -22.14 3.16 0.78
C ASP A 142 -20.95 2.31 1.21
N LEU A 143 -19.88 2.94 1.74
CA LEU A 143 -18.73 2.23 2.29
C LEU A 143 -19.14 1.33 3.47
N ALA A 144 -19.92 1.84 4.42
CA ALA A 144 -20.41 1.08 5.57
C ALA A 144 -21.33 -0.07 5.12
N HIS A 145 -22.16 0.16 4.10
CA HIS A 145 -23.00 -0.88 3.51
C HIS A 145 -22.16 -1.98 2.87
N LEU A 146 -21.20 -1.62 2.00
CA LEU A 146 -20.29 -2.57 1.36
C LEU A 146 -19.54 -3.41 2.39
N THR A 147 -18.92 -2.81 3.41
CA THR A 147 -18.20 -3.55 4.45
C THR A 147 -19.10 -4.52 5.19
N GLY A 148 -20.37 -4.15 5.42
CA GLY A 148 -21.39 -5.01 6.03
C GLY A 148 -21.69 -6.25 5.17
N GLU A 149 -21.84 -6.08 3.86
CA GLU A 149 -22.12 -7.17 2.92
C GLU A 149 -20.89 -8.09 2.76
N LEU A 150 -19.67 -7.51 2.64
CA LEU A 150 -18.43 -8.28 2.57
C LEU A 150 -18.26 -9.18 3.82
N ARG A 151 -18.51 -8.68 5.01
CA ARG A 151 -18.43 -9.47 6.25
C ARG A 151 -19.39 -10.66 6.28
N LYS A 152 -20.57 -10.54 5.67
CA LYS A 152 -21.51 -11.68 5.53
C LYS A 152 -20.92 -12.80 4.67
N GLN A 153 -20.01 -12.47 3.75
CA GLN A 153 -19.29 -13.40 2.88
C GLN A 153 -17.91 -13.79 3.43
N ASN A 154 -17.58 -13.43 4.69
CA ASN A 154 -16.27 -13.61 5.31
C ASN A 154 -15.12 -12.91 4.53
N MET A 155 -15.41 -11.83 3.86
CA MET A 155 -14.43 -10.97 3.19
C MET A 155 -14.14 -9.75 4.06
N SER A 156 -12.87 -9.41 4.24
CA SER A 156 -12.40 -8.22 4.93
C SER A 156 -12.06 -7.12 3.94
N LEU A 157 -12.49 -5.88 4.19
CA LEU A 157 -12.12 -4.74 3.36
C LEU A 157 -10.79 -4.15 3.79
N VAL A 158 -9.96 -3.87 2.79
CA VAL A 158 -8.69 -3.15 2.90
C VAL A 158 -8.77 -1.86 2.11
N ILE A 159 -8.29 -0.76 2.67
CA ILE A 159 -8.14 0.51 1.95
C ILE A 159 -6.78 1.14 2.21
N ASP A 160 -6.38 2.05 1.35
CA ASP A 160 -5.18 2.85 1.52
C ASP A 160 -5.40 4.01 2.49
N LEU A 161 -4.42 4.24 3.35
CA LEU A 161 -4.33 5.41 4.22
C LEU A 161 -2.97 6.08 3.98
N VAL A 162 -2.99 7.20 3.29
CA VAL A 162 -1.78 7.98 2.99
C VAL A 162 -1.34 8.72 4.25
N LEU A 163 -0.15 8.40 4.77
CA LEU A 163 0.36 8.98 6.03
C LEU A 163 1.36 10.11 5.80
N ASN A 164 2.13 10.05 4.72
CA ASN A 164 3.23 11.00 4.51
C ASN A 164 2.76 12.39 4.08
N HIS A 165 1.70 12.49 3.30
CA HIS A 165 1.30 13.74 2.65
C HIS A 165 -0.22 13.85 2.48
N VAL A 166 -0.66 15.06 2.17
CA VAL A 166 -2.02 15.39 1.75
C VAL A 166 -1.98 16.19 0.46
N ALA A 167 -3.09 16.28 -0.27
CA ALA A 167 -3.20 17.18 -1.40
C ALA A 167 -3.07 18.64 -0.96
N LYS A 168 -2.49 19.49 -1.79
CA LYS A 168 -2.43 20.96 -1.54
C LYS A 168 -3.82 21.63 -1.44
N GLU A 169 -4.88 20.93 -1.85
CA GLU A 169 -6.29 21.33 -1.73
C GLU A 169 -6.94 20.81 -0.42
N HIS A 170 -6.25 19.99 0.38
CA HIS A 170 -6.74 19.51 1.66
C HIS A 170 -7.11 20.68 2.60
N GLU A 171 -8.11 20.52 3.46
CA GLU A 171 -8.54 21.56 4.39
C GLU A 171 -7.37 22.13 5.19
N TRP A 172 -6.46 21.29 5.68
CA TRP A 172 -5.28 21.75 6.44
C TRP A 172 -4.40 22.67 5.62
N ALA A 173 -4.14 22.35 4.35
CA ALA A 173 -3.32 23.17 3.47
C ALA A 173 -4.01 24.50 3.13
N ARG A 174 -5.33 24.49 2.89
CA ARG A 174 -6.12 25.72 2.66
C ARG A 174 -6.08 26.64 3.86
N ARG A 175 -6.24 26.09 5.08
CA ARG A 175 -6.19 26.87 6.34
C ARG A 175 -4.78 27.37 6.65
N ALA A 176 -3.74 26.60 6.30
CA ALA A 176 -2.35 27.08 6.39
C ALA A 176 -2.12 28.30 5.50
N ARG A 177 -2.61 28.28 4.25
CA ARG A 177 -2.58 29.43 3.33
C ARG A 177 -3.37 30.62 3.86
N ALA A 178 -4.51 30.39 4.49
CA ALA A 178 -5.30 31.43 5.16
C ALA A 178 -4.60 32.06 6.37
N GLY A 179 -3.40 31.61 6.73
CA GLY A 179 -2.58 32.16 7.81
C GLY A 179 -2.89 31.59 9.20
N GLU A 180 -3.66 30.52 9.31
CA GLU A 180 -3.94 29.87 10.58
C GLU A 180 -2.69 29.10 11.06
N GLN A 181 -2.05 29.58 12.14
CA GLN A 181 -0.78 29.04 12.63
C GLN A 181 -0.86 27.57 12.98
N LYS A 182 -1.97 27.11 13.60
CA LYS A 182 -2.20 25.68 13.91
C LYS A 182 -1.95 24.80 12.68
N TYR A 183 -2.49 25.18 11.51
CA TYR A 183 -2.39 24.39 10.28
C TYR A 183 -1.09 24.63 9.52
N ARG A 184 -0.46 25.81 9.68
CA ARG A 184 0.91 25.99 9.19
C ARG A 184 1.88 25.03 9.86
N ASP A 185 1.69 24.76 11.15
CA ASP A 185 2.52 23.83 11.94
C ASP A 185 2.27 22.35 11.59
N TYR A 186 1.23 22.04 10.78
CA TYR A 186 0.99 20.69 10.24
C TYR A 186 1.91 20.35 9.07
N PHE A 187 2.61 21.33 8.51
CA PHE A 187 3.50 21.18 7.38
C PHE A 187 4.90 21.72 7.70
N MET A 188 5.88 21.34 6.88
CA MET A 188 7.21 21.91 6.93
C MET A 188 7.32 22.96 5.84
N ILE A 189 7.26 24.23 6.25
CA ILE A 189 7.23 25.43 5.39
C ILE A 189 8.43 26.30 5.72
N TYR A 190 9.23 26.64 4.72
CA TYR A 190 10.46 27.40 4.85
C TYR A 190 10.38 28.69 4.04
N PRO A 191 10.84 29.85 4.57
CA PRO A 191 10.75 31.14 3.87
C PRO A 191 11.73 31.27 2.69
N ASP A 192 12.78 30.48 2.70
CA ASP A 192 13.83 30.47 1.68
C ASP A 192 14.45 29.08 1.52
N ARG A 193 15.46 28.96 0.65
CA ARG A 193 16.13 27.69 0.34
C ARG A 193 17.21 27.26 1.35
N THR A 194 17.49 28.06 2.40
CA THR A 194 18.61 27.81 3.32
C THR A 194 18.50 26.44 3.99
N VAL A 195 17.31 26.09 4.50
CA VAL A 195 17.06 24.77 5.14
C VAL A 195 16.74 23.68 4.11
N PRO A 196 15.88 23.91 3.09
CA PRO A 196 15.66 22.97 1.99
C PRO A 196 16.96 22.46 1.35
N ASP A 197 17.88 23.35 0.98
CA ASP A 197 19.15 22.98 0.33
C ASP A 197 20.06 22.10 1.23
N GLN A 198 19.92 22.21 2.57
CA GLN A 198 20.63 21.33 3.50
C GLN A 198 20.04 19.92 3.52
N TYR A 199 18.71 19.80 3.49
CA TYR A 199 18.02 18.51 3.41
C TYR A 199 18.31 17.81 2.08
N GLU A 200 18.25 18.52 0.96
CA GLU A 200 18.49 17.97 -0.38
C GLU A 200 19.90 17.40 -0.59
N GLN A 201 20.85 17.67 0.29
CA GLN A 201 22.17 17.02 0.25
C GLN A 201 22.11 15.51 0.52
N THR A 202 21.07 15.04 1.20
CA THR A 202 20.95 13.64 1.63
C THR A 202 19.63 12.99 1.17
N LEU A 203 18.64 13.78 0.75
CA LEU A 203 17.35 13.26 0.32
C LEU A 203 17.44 12.58 -1.05
N PRO A 204 16.84 11.40 -1.22
CA PRO A 204 16.61 10.83 -2.54
C PRO A 204 15.46 11.55 -3.24
N GLU A 205 15.54 11.69 -4.54
CA GLU A 205 14.39 12.04 -5.37
C GLU A 205 13.60 10.78 -5.72
N VAL A 206 12.37 10.68 -5.23
CA VAL A 206 11.52 9.49 -5.45
C VAL A 206 10.91 9.53 -6.85
N PHE A 207 10.36 10.69 -7.25
CA PHE A 207 9.83 10.94 -8.58
C PHE A 207 10.49 12.19 -9.19
N PRO A 208 11.73 12.06 -9.70
CA PRO A 208 12.50 13.21 -10.19
C PRO A 208 11.82 13.95 -11.34
N ASP A 209 10.97 13.27 -12.12
CA ASP A 209 10.24 13.90 -13.23
C ASP A 209 9.03 14.73 -12.76
N PHE A 210 8.46 14.42 -11.57
CA PHE A 210 7.23 15.04 -11.05
C PHE A 210 7.48 16.03 -9.90
N ALA A 211 8.49 15.81 -9.09
CA ALA A 211 8.85 16.67 -7.96
C ALA A 211 10.37 16.76 -7.83
N PRO A 212 11.05 17.50 -8.72
CA PRO A 212 12.49 17.70 -8.60
C PRO A 212 12.81 18.47 -7.31
N GLY A 213 13.72 17.94 -6.50
CA GLY A 213 14.28 18.61 -5.33
C GLY A 213 13.46 18.56 -4.06
N ASN A 214 12.41 17.78 -3.94
CA ASN A 214 11.62 17.56 -2.69
C ASN A 214 10.99 18.82 -2.05
N PHE A 215 11.09 20.01 -2.65
CA PHE A 215 10.49 21.24 -2.12
C PHE A 215 9.88 22.06 -3.24
N THR A 216 8.62 22.50 -3.04
CA THR A 216 7.86 23.28 -4.01
C THR A 216 7.53 24.65 -3.42
N TRP A 217 7.72 25.72 -4.21
CA TRP A 217 7.31 27.07 -3.81
C TRP A 217 5.79 27.23 -3.90
N ASP A 218 5.18 27.71 -2.83
CA ASP A 218 3.77 28.07 -2.80
C ASP A 218 3.63 29.60 -2.66
N GLU A 219 3.00 30.23 -3.66
CA GLU A 219 2.88 31.67 -3.75
C GLU A 219 1.99 32.27 -2.62
N GLU A 220 0.92 31.56 -2.23
CA GLU A 220 0.01 32.05 -1.19
C GLU A 220 0.65 31.99 0.19
N LEU A 221 1.48 30.97 0.46
CA LEU A 221 2.26 30.86 1.69
C LEU A 221 3.50 31.76 1.70
N ALA A 222 3.94 32.21 0.51
CA ALA A 222 5.25 32.81 0.28
C ALA A 222 6.37 31.98 0.92
N GLY A 223 6.39 30.66 0.62
CA GLY A 223 7.30 29.71 1.25
C GLY A 223 7.47 28.42 0.47
N TRP A 224 8.59 27.73 0.76
CA TRP A 224 8.91 26.40 0.25
C TRP A 224 8.27 25.33 1.12
N VAL A 225 7.40 24.52 0.53
CA VAL A 225 6.73 23.40 1.21
C VAL A 225 7.43 22.11 0.84
N TRP A 226 7.57 21.20 1.80
CA TRP A 226 8.10 19.88 1.54
C TRP A 226 7.14 19.03 0.69
N THR A 227 7.65 18.46 -0.42
CA THR A 227 6.91 17.67 -1.40
C THR A 227 7.75 16.47 -1.85
N THR A 228 7.62 15.32 -1.18
CA THR A 228 8.47 14.14 -1.46
C THR A 228 8.13 13.48 -2.81
N PHE A 229 6.84 13.43 -3.21
CA PHE A 229 6.38 12.67 -4.35
C PHE A 229 5.97 13.54 -5.53
N ASN A 230 4.96 14.40 -5.36
CA ASN A 230 4.49 15.32 -6.38
C ASN A 230 4.40 16.73 -5.81
N ASP A 231 4.50 17.75 -6.65
CA ASP A 231 4.42 19.17 -6.28
C ASP A 231 3.10 19.57 -5.62
N TYR A 232 2.06 18.77 -5.82
CA TYR A 232 0.73 18.96 -5.24
C TYR A 232 0.48 18.08 -4.00
N GLN A 233 1.46 17.29 -3.56
CA GLN A 233 1.41 16.43 -2.36
C GLN A 233 2.30 17.05 -1.28
N TRP A 234 1.68 17.67 -0.28
CA TRP A 234 2.38 18.34 0.82
C TRP A 234 2.65 17.39 1.97
N ASP A 235 3.91 17.18 2.29
CA ASP A 235 4.31 16.31 3.39
C ASP A 235 3.88 16.89 4.74
N VAL A 236 3.30 16.03 5.59
CA VAL A 236 2.81 16.45 6.91
C VAL A 236 3.87 16.30 7.99
N ASN A 237 3.83 17.20 8.96
CA ASN A 237 4.79 17.28 10.05
C ASN A 237 4.38 16.38 11.23
N TRP A 238 4.82 15.13 11.23
CA TRP A 238 4.56 14.17 12.32
C TRP A 238 5.26 14.51 13.64
N ALA A 239 6.19 15.48 13.68
CA ALA A 239 6.72 16.01 14.93
C ALA A 239 5.68 16.87 15.69
N ASN A 240 4.57 17.21 15.04
CA ASN A 240 3.44 17.89 15.65
C ASN A 240 2.44 16.87 16.22
N PRO A 241 2.21 16.81 17.55
CA PRO A 241 1.27 15.85 18.15
C PRO A 241 -0.19 16.04 17.72
N ASP A 242 -0.57 17.21 17.20
CA ASP A 242 -1.91 17.42 16.66
C ASP A 242 -2.13 16.59 15.39
N VAL A 243 -1.10 16.43 14.55
CA VAL A 243 -1.14 15.56 13.35
C VAL A 243 -1.40 14.11 13.76
N PHE A 244 -0.73 13.63 14.82
CA PHE A 244 -0.99 12.28 15.34
C PHE A 244 -2.47 12.08 15.74
N CYS A 245 -3.06 13.05 16.45
CA CYS A 245 -4.47 12.97 16.84
C CYS A 245 -5.41 12.99 15.63
N GLU A 246 -5.17 13.85 14.65
CA GLU A 246 -6.00 13.93 13.42
C GLU A 246 -5.99 12.58 12.68
N TYR A 247 -4.80 11.97 12.48
CA TYR A 247 -4.72 10.66 11.83
C TYR A 247 -5.35 9.54 12.67
N LEU A 248 -5.23 9.57 14.00
CA LEU A 248 -5.91 8.60 14.86
C LEU A 248 -7.44 8.72 14.73
N GLU A 249 -8.00 9.94 14.69
CA GLU A 249 -9.43 10.14 14.44
C GLU A 249 -9.88 9.63 13.08
N ILE A 250 -9.08 9.86 12.02
CA ILE A 250 -9.33 9.34 10.67
C ILE A 250 -9.37 7.80 10.69
N ILE A 251 -8.36 7.17 11.29
CA ILE A 251 -8.28 5.70 11.41
C ILE A 251 -9.51 5.15 12.16
N CYS A 252 -9.86 5.75 13.28
CA CYS A 252 -11.02 5.35 14.08
C CYS A 252 -12.33 5.51 13.32
N ASN A 253 -12.50 6.60 12.56
CA ASN A 253 -13.66 6.82 11.72
C ASN A 253 -13.79 5.73 10.64
N LEU A 254 -12.72 5.43 9.91
CA LEU A 254 -12.71 4.37 8.89
C LEU A 254 -12.98 2.98 9.50
N ALA A 255 -12.39 2.69 10.66
CA ALA A 255 -12.64 1.44 11.38
C ALA A 255 -14.12 1.32 11.83
N ASN A 256 -14.79 2.43 12.20
CA ASN A 256 -16.21 2.45 12.55
C ASN A 256 -17.14 2.34 11.33
N HIS A 257 -16.63 2.61 10.10
CA HIS A 257 -17.32 2.28 8.84
C HIS A 257 -17.00 0.85 8.35
N GLY A 258 -16.30 0.05 9.17
CA GLY A 258 -16.09 -1.38 8.92
C GLY A 258 -14.85 -1.73 8.12
N VAL A 259 -13.94 -0.79 7.90
CA VAL A 259 -12.63 -1.09 7.33
C VAL A 259 -11.82 -1.93 8.31
N GLU A 260 -11.33 -3.10 7.87
CA GLU A 260 -10.62 -4.05 8.73
C GLU A 260 -9.11 -4.00 8.55
N VAL A 261 -8.61 -3.58 7.39
CA VAL A 261 -7.17 -3.44 7.15
C VAL A 261 -6.88 -2.07 6.54
N LEU A 262 -5.95 -1.34 7.14
CA LEU A 262 -5.46 -0.07 6.61
C LEU A 262 -4.05 -0.28 6.04
N ARG A 263 -3.89 -0.08 4.73
CA ARG A 263 -2.56 -0.03 4.10
C ARG A 263 -1.96 1.34 4.37
N LEU A 264 -0.92 1.36 5.18
CA LEU A 264 -0.21 2.58 5.57
C LEU A 264 0.74 2.98 4.46
N ASP A 265 0.25 3.82 3.55
CA ASP A 265 0.98 4.28 2.38
C ASP A 265 2.13 5.20 2.77
N ALA A 266 3.28 5.00 2.12
CA ALA A 266 4.49 5.78 2.28
C ALA A 266 4.97 5.94 3.75
N ILE A 267 4.67 4.98 4.62
CA ILE A 267 4.99 5.05 6.06
C ILE A 267 6.49 5.26 6.32
N ALA A 268 7.36 4.80 5.42
CA ALA A 268 8.80 4.96 5.56
C ALA A 268 9.27 6.42 5.60
N PHE A 269 8.48 7.33 5.05
CA PHE A 269 8.85 8.73 4.83
C PHE A 269 8.27 9.71 5.87
N ILE A 270 7.42 9.27 6.80
CA ILE A 270 6.66 10.17 7.67
C ILE A 270 7.49 11.02 8.63
N TRP A 271 8.74 10.64 8.91
CA TRP A 271 9.63 11.41 9.80
C TRP A 271 10.78 12.06 9.05
N LYS A 272 11.01 13.35 9.34
CA LYS A 272 12.03 14.15 8.68
C LYS A 272 13.14 14.50 9.67
N GLN A 273 14.39 14.14 9.32
CA GLN A 273 15.57 14.41 10.15
C GLN A 273 16.72 14.94 9.30
N MET A 274 17.22 16.12 9.66
CA MET A 274 18.33 16.75 8.93
C MET A 274 19.58 15.84 8.93
N GLY A 275 20.19 15.70 7.73
CA GLY A 275 21.40 14.94 7.54
C GLY A 275 21.21 13.43 7.35
N THR A 276 19.94 12.99 7.24
CA THR A 276 19.57 11.61 6.84
C THR A 276 18.84 11.64 5.49
N ASP A 277 18.50 10.46 4.98
CA ASP A 277 17.65 10.31 3.79
C ASP A 277 16.15 10.44 4.11
N CYS A 278 15.80 10.68 5.38
CA CYS A 278 14.43 10.78 5.88
C CYS A 278 13.57 9.53 5.56
N GLN A 279 14.18 8.35 5.53
CA GLN A 279 13.49 7.08 5.39
C GLN A 279 13.82 6.16 6.57
N ASN A 280 12.82 5.42 7.04
CA ASN A 280 12.96 4.41 8.10
C ASN A 280 13.54 4.96 9.43
N GLU A 281 13.38 6.24 9.67
CA GLU A 281 13.88 6.87 10.89
C GLU A 281 13.27 6.24 12.15
N PRO A 282 13.99 6.15 13.26
CA PRO A 282 13.48 5.50 14.48
C PRO A 282 12.10 6.00 14.95
N PRO A 283 11.76 7.31 14.88
CA PRO A 283 10.44 7.77 15.28
C PRO A 283 9.27 7.23 14.41
N VAL A 284 9.54 6.77 13.17
CA VAL A 284 8.52 6.10 12.34
C VAL A 284 7.98 4.87 13.06
N HIS A 285 8.84 4.06 13.65
CA HIS A 285 8.46 2.84 14.36
C HIS A 285 7.75 3.14 15.67
N GLU A 286 8.13 4.21 16.37
CA GLU A 286 7.44 4.69 17.57
C GLU A 286 6.00 5.13 17.24
N LEU A 287 5.84 5.94 16.19
CA LEU A 287 4.53 6.42 15.73
C LEU A 287 3.63 5.26 15.29
N ALA A 288 4.18 4.29 14.55
CA ALA A 288 3.45 3.10 14.12
C ALA A 288 2.98 2.26 15.34
N GLU A 289 3.85 2.08 16.38
CA GLU A 289 3.47 1.38 17.62
C GLU A 289 2.36 2.14 18.36
N ALA A 290 2.48 3.46 18.47
CA ALA A 290 1.49 4.28 19.15
C ALA A 290 0.12 4.24 18.46
N LEU A 291 0.08 4.39 17.12
CA LEU A 291 -1.15 4.26 16.34
C LEU A 291 -1.77 2.87 16.50
N ARG A 292 -0.95 1.82 16.38
CA ARG A 292 -1.44 0.44 16.51
C ARG A 292 -1.97 0.15 17.92
N ALA A 293 -1.28 0.61 18.97
CA ALA A 293 -1.73 0.44 20.35
C ALA A 293 -3.07 1.16 20.59
N ALA A 294 -3.21 2.41 20.13
CA ALA A 294 -4.45 3.17 20.23
C ALA A 294 -5.61 2.47 19.49
N VAL A 295 -5.37 1.99 18.27
CA VAL A 295 -6.39 1.25 17.47
C VAL A 295 -6.75 -0.08 18.14
N ARG A 296 -5.81 -0.77 18.76
CA ARG A 296 -6.10 -2.00 19.52
C ARG A 296 -6.97 -1.77 20.75
N ILE A 297 -6.94 -0.57 21.30
CA ILE A 297 -7.88 -0.18 22.36
C ILE A 297 -9.23 0.14 21.75
N ALA A 298 -9.30 0.97 20.70
CA ALA A 298 -10.54 1.48 20.11
C ALA A 298 -11.32 0.45 19.28
N ALA A 299 -10.62 -0.23 18.36
CA ALA A 299 -11.18 -1.05 17.30
C ALA A 299 -10.25 -2.23 16.96
N PRO A 300 -10.08 -3.21 17.87
CA PRO A 300 -9.05 -4.26 17.75
C PRO A 300 -9.21 -5.20 16.54
N ALA A 301 -10.34 -5.19 15.86
CA ALA A 301 -10.49 -5.88 14.58
C ALA A 301 -9.73 -5.21 13.44
N ALA A 302 -9.46 -3.90 13.54
CA ALA A 302 -8.68 -3.18 12.55
C ALA A 302 -7.18 -3.46 12.74
N VAL A 303 -6.48 -3.71 11.62
CA VAL A 303 -5.07 -4.07 11.58
C VAL A 303 -4.34 -3.22 10.53
N PHE A 304 -3.01 -3.21 10.60
CA PHE A 304 -2.17 -2.42 9.72
C PHE A 304 -1.36 -3.28 8.75
N LYS A 305 -1.33 -2.84 7.50
CA LYS A 305 -0.45 -3.34 6.44
C LYS A 305 0.55 -2.25 6.09
N ALA A 306 1.82 -2.47 6.39
CA ALA A 306 2.87 -1.52 6.02
C ALA A 306 3.13 -1.55 4.51
N GLU A 307 3.16 -0.36 3.90
CA GLU A 307 3.76 -0.16 2.60
C GLU A 307 5.11 0.53 2.80
N ALA A 308 6.16 -0.27 2.68
CA ALA A 308 7.55 0.15 2.79
C ALA A 308 8.36 -0.56 1.71
N ILE A 309 8.69 0.16 0.64
CA ILE A 309 9.51 -0.36 -0.46
C ILE A 309 10.98 -0.12 -0.12
N VAL A 310 11.48 -0.93 0.78
CA VAL A 310 12.81 -0.83 1.37
C VAL A 310 13.56 -2.16 1.29
N GLY A 311 14.85 -2.14 1.61
CA GLY A 311 15.66 -3.36 1.64
C GLY A 311 15.17 -4.41 2.65
N PRO A 312 15.55 -5.70 2.50
CA PRO A 312 15.05 -6.80 3.31
C PRO A 312 15.22 -6.61 4.83
N ARG A 313 16.29 -5.96 5.24
CA ARG A 313 16.61 -5.73 6.67
C ARG A 313 15.75 -4.65 7.27
N ASP A 314 15.47 -3.61 6.50
CA ASP A 314 14.66 -2.48 6.94
C ASP A 314 13.17 -2.86 6.90
N LEU A 315 12.77 -3.69 5.92
CA LEU A 315 11.39 -4.18 5.80
C LEU A 315 10.93 -4.92 7.06
N ILE A 316 11.79 -5.76 7.65
CA ILE A 316 11.42 -6.53 8.84
C ILE A 316 11.18 -5.62 10.06
N ALA A 317 11.78 -4.43 10.09
CA ALA A 317 11.56 -3.46 11.15
C ALA A 317 10.12 -2.97 11.21
N TYR A 318 9.36 -3.00 10.10
CA TYR A 318 7.94 -2.64 10.07
C TYR A 318 7.01 -3.66 10.73
N PHE A 319 7.48 -4.87 11.02
CA PHE A 319 6.80 -5.80 11.94
C PHE A 319 7.20 -5.57 13.39
N GLY A 320 8.28 -4.80 13.61
CA GLY A 320 8.87 -4.50 14.90
C GLY A 320 10.05 -5.39 15.26
N GLN A 321 11.07 -4.77 15.79
CA GLN A 321 12.28 -5.40 16.33
C GLN A 321 12.54 -4.93 17.77
N GLY A 322 13.32 -5.67 18.53
CA GLY A 322 13.64 -5.32 19.92
C GLY A 322 12.36 -5.15 20.75
N ARG A 323 12.17 -3.99 21.40
CA ARG A 323 10.98 -3.69 22.21
C ARG A 323 9.68 -3.59 21.39
N HIS A 324 9.80 -3.30 20.10
CA HIS A 324 8.68 -3.21 19.16
C HIS A 324 8.26 -4.56 18.58
N TYR A 325 8.91 -5.67 18.93
CA TYR A 325 8.74 -6.97 18.30
C TYR A 325 7.27 -7.40 18.22
N GLY A 326 6.75 -7.51 16.98
CA GLY A 326 5.36 -7.88 16.69
C GLY A 326 4.30 -6.83 17.05
N LYS A 327 4.70 -5.54 17.19
CA LYS A 327 3.82 -4.48 17.67
C LYS A 327 3.54 -3.36 16.67
N LEU A 328 4.09 -3.40 15.46
CA LEU A 328 3.94 -2.33 14.47
C LEU A 328 2.87 -2.64 13.44
N SER A 329 3.15 -3.50 12.50
CA SER A 329 2.21 -3.91 11.46
C SER A 329 1.91 -5.40 11.55
N ASP A 330 0.71 -5.77 11.14
CA ASP A 330 0.26 -7.16 11.13
C ASP A 330 0.57 -7.83 9.79
N LEU A 331 0.71 -7.00 8.72
CA LEU A 331 0.99 -7.40 7.36
C LEU A 331 2.00 -6.44 6.72
N ALA A 332 2.85 -6.93 5.83
CA ALA A 332 3.69 -6.12 4.94
C ALA A 332 3.86 -6.81 3.59
N TYR A 333 4.13 -6.04 2.54
CA TYR A 333 4.43 -6.58 1.22
C TYR A 333 5.78 -7.28 1.19
N HIS A 334 5.83 -8.46 0.56
CA HIS A 334 7.10 -9.16 0.33
C HIS A 334 7.71 -8.73 -1.01
N ASN A 335 8.10 -7.45 -1.11
CA ASN A 335 8.65 -6.86 -2.34
C ASN A 335 9.92 -7.58 -2.86
N SER A 336 10.77 -8.08 -1.95
CA SER A 336 11.94 -8.85 -2.34
C SER A 336 11.58 -10.16 -3.04
N LEU A 337 10.54 -10.89 -2.59
CA LEU A 337 10.06 -12.08 -3.30
C LEU A 337 9.61 -11.73 -4.71
N MET A 338 8.81 -10.69 -4.85
CA MET A 338 8.30 -10.20 -6.13
C MET A 338 9.46 -9.90 -7.10
N ALA A 339 10.41 -9.06 -6.69
CA ALA A 339 11.55 -8.69 -7.54
C ALA A 339 12.43 -9.90 -7.91
N GLN A 340 12.64 -10.83 -6.97
CA GLN A 340 13.44 -12.04 -7.20
C GLN A 340 12.74 -13.05 -8.14
N LEU A 341 11.41 -13.13 -8.14
CA LEU A 341 10.66 -13.95 -9.09
C LEU A 341 10.85 -13.45 -10.52
N TRP A 342 10.72 -12.14 -10.74
CA TRP A 342 10.98 -11.52 -12.04
C TRP A 342 12.44 -11.66 -12.46
N SER A 343 13.38 -11.51 -11.51
CA SER A 343 14.81 -11.72 -11.75
C SER A 343 15.10 -13.15 -12.22
N ALA A 344 14.58 -14.15 -11.51
CA ALA A 344 14.77 -15.56 -11.86
C ALA A 344 14.17 -15.91 -13.23
N LEU A 345 13.02 -15.33 -13.56
CA LEU A 345 12.35 -15.56 -14.84
C LEU A 345 13.16 -14.98 -16.02
N ALA A 346 13.66 -13.75 -15.89
CA ALA A 346 14.46 -13.10 -16.93
C ALA A 346 15.83 -13.75 -17.12
N SER A 347 16.53 -14.04 -16.02
CA SER A 347 17.87 -14.65 -16.04
C SER A 347 17.85 -16.16 -16.33
N ARG A 348 16.72 -16.84 -16.12
CA ARG A 348 16.57 -18.30 -16.12
C ARG A 348 17.47 -18.98 -15.09
N ASP A 349 17.74 -18.28 -13.99
CA ASP A 349 18.59 -18.74 -12.90
C ASP A 349 17.95 -18.37 -11.54
N VAL A 350 17.82 -19.35 -10.65
CA VAL A 350 17.25 -19.20 -9.32
C VAL A 350 18.29 -18.99 -8.22
N THR A 351 19.58 -18.91 -8.57
CA THR A 351 20.68 -18.84 -7.60
C THR A 351 20.54 -17.62 -6.69
N LEU A 352 20.28 -16.45 -7.26
CA LEU A 352 20.11 -15.21 -6.49
C LEU A 352 18.83 -15.25 -5.65
N LEU A 353 17.70 -15.68 -6.24
CA LEU A 353 16.43 -15.83 -5.53
C LEU A 353 16.59 -16.74 -4.31
N ARG A 354 17.19 -17.93 -4.51
CA ARG A 354 17.41 -18.89 -3.43
C ARG A 354 18.31 -18.28 -2.34
N TYR A 355 19.42 -17.68 -2.72
CA TYR A 355 20.38 -17.08 -1.78
C TYR A 355 19.72 -15.98 -0.93
N ALA A 356 18.97 -15.08 -1.58
CA ALA A 356 18.28 -13.97 -0.91
C ALA A 356 17.21 -14.48 0.07
N LEU A 357 16.36 -15.43 -0.34
CA LEU A 357 15.28 -15.95 0.50
C LEU A 357 15.79 -16.81 1.68
N GLU A 358 16.85 -17.62 1.51
CA GLU A 358 17.46 -18.39 2.59
C GLU A 358 18.01 -17.49 3.72
N ARG A 359 18.34 -16.24 3.41
CA ARG A 359 18.90 -15.24 4.33
C ARG A 359 17.94 -14.13 4.72
N PHE A 360 16.72 -14.19 4.20
CA PHE A 360 15.72 -13.19 4.54
C PHE A 360 15.45 -13.23 6.04
N PRO A 361 15.42 -12.08 6.75
CA PRO A 361 15.19 -12.06 8.18
C PRO A 361 13.83 -12.66 8.56
N ALA A 362 13.79 -13.39 9.66
CA ALA A 362 12.54 -13.97 10.16
C ALA A 362 11.60 -12.87 10.69
N LYS A 363 10.34 -12.94 10.27
CA LYS A 363 9.28 -12.07 10.80
C LYS A 363 8.76 -12.59 12.15
N PRO A 364 8.10 -11.76 12.97
CA PRO A 364 7.36 -12.22 14.13
C PRO A 364 6.27 -13.26 13.73
N PRO A 365 6.01 -14.27 14.57
CA PRO A 365 4.98 -15.29 14.26
C PRO A 365 3.56 -14.71 14.25
N THR A 366 3.35 -13.54 14.86
CA THR A 366 2.06 -12.82 14.88
C THR A 366 1.80 -11.99 13.63
N ALA A 367 2.79 -11.84 12.75
CA ALA A 367 2.68 -11.07 11.51
C ALA A 367 2.69 -11.99 10.29
N THR A 368 2.23 -11.49 9.14
CA THR A 368 2.22 -12.24 7.89
C THR A 368 2.69 -11.40 6.69
N TRP A 369 3.02 -12.07 5.59
CA TRP A 369 3.38 -11.44 4.33
C TRP A 369 2.17 -11.27 3.43
N GLY A 370 2.09 -10.15 2.69
CA GLY A 370 1.36 -10.06 1.45
C GLY A 370 2.29 -10.47 0.31
N THR A 371 2.08 -11.65 -0.25
CA THR A 371 2.86 -12.16 -1.38
C THR A 371 2.19 -11.77 -2.68
N TYR A 372 2.95 -11.33 -3.68
CA TYR A 372 2.38 -10.81 -4.91
C TYR A 372 3.41 -10.87 -6.06
N VAL A 373 2.93 -10.83 -7.28
CA VAL A 373 3.80 -10.75 -8.48
C VAL A 373 3.86 -9.34 -9.05
N ARG A 374 2.80 -8.58 -8.90
CA ARG A 374 2.70 -7.14 -9.20
C ARG A 374 1.56 -6.50 -8.42
N CYS A 375 1.52 -5.18 -8.39
CA CYS A 375 0.39 -4.40 -7.88
C CYS A 375 0.03 -3.28 -8.88
N HIS A 376 -0.59 -2.22 -8.42
CA HIS A 376 -0.91 -1.02 -9.19
C HIS A 376 0.31 -0.13 -9.46
N ASP A 377 1.38 -0.31 -8.68
CA ASP A 377 2.63 0.44 -8.84
C ASP A 377 3.56 -0.21 -9.84
N ASP A 378 4.57 0.55 -10.24
CA ASP A 378 5.68 0.07 -11.02
C ASP A 378 6.51 -1.00 -10.28
N ILE A 379 7.20 -1.82 -11.04
CA ILE A 379 8.12 -2.80 -10.49
C ILE A 379 9.50 -2.14 -10.31
N GLY A 380 9.83 -1.88 -9.04
CA GLY A 380 11.18 -1.51 -8.63
C GLY A 380 12.04 -2.75 -8.37
N TRP A 381 13.29 -2.73 -8.86
CA TRP A 381 14.19 -3.88 -8.73
C TRP A 381 14.85 -3.92 -7.34
N ALA A 382 14.12 -4.40 -6.33
CA ALA A 382 14.63 -4.57 -4.95
C ALA A 382 15.62 -5.74 -4.84
N VAL A 383 16.75 -5.63 -5.55
CA VAL A 383 17.87 -6.57 -5.50
C VAL A 383 18.93 -6.00 -4.57
N ASP A 384 19.23 -6.69 -3.46
CA ASP A 384 20.30 -6.31 -2.54
C ASP A 384 21.68 -6.58 -3.19
N ASP A 385 22.54 -5.54 -3.21
CA ASP A 385 23.86 -5.64 -3.85
C ASP A 385 24.80 -6.64 -3.15
N ARG A 386 24.62 -6.86 -1.84
CA ARG A 386 25.42 -7.84 -1.08
C ARG A 386 25.02 -9.25 -1.43
N ASP A 387 23.71 -9.50 -1.59
CA ASP A 387 23.20 -10.81 -2.01
C ASP A 387 23.63 -11.11 -3.46
N ALA A 388 23.52 -10.13 -4.35
CA ALA A 388 24.00 -10.25 -5.73
C ALA A 388 25.52 -10.55 -5.79
N ALA A 389 26.32 -9.78 -5.07
CA ALA A 389 27.78 -9.97 -5.02
C ALA A 389 28.18 -11.35 -4.45
N ALA A 390 27.44 -11.85 -3.46
CA ALA A 390 27.71 -13.15 -2.85
C ALA A 390 27.52 -14.33 -3.81
N VAL A 391 26.70 -14.15 -4.85
CA VAL A 391 26.51 -15.14 -5.93
C VAL A 391 27.22 -14.78 -7.23
N GLY A 392 28.14 -13.78 -7.18
CA GLY A 392 28.97 -13.40 -8.32
C GLY A 392 28.27 -12.48 -9.33
N ILE A 393 27.20 -11.81 -8.96
CA ILE A 393 26.42 -10.90 -9.80
C ILE A 393 26.72 -9.46 -9.39
N ASN A 394 26.90 -8.55 -10.35
CA ASN A 394 26.91 -7.12 -10.11
C ASN A 394 25.46 -6.62 -10.01
N GLY A 395 25.03 -6.13 -8.84
CA GLY A 395 23.63 -5.75 -8.60
C GLY A 395 23.15 -4.63 -9.51
N ALA A 396 23.95 -3.59 -9.74
CA ALA A 396 23.57 -2.47 -10.62
C ALA A 396 23.42 -2.92 -12.09
N GLU A 397 24.34 -3.74 -12.60
CA GLU A 397 24.25 -4.29 -13.96
C GLU A 397 23.05 -5.24 -14.08
N HIS A 398 22.74 -5.99 -13.04
CA HIS A 398 21.60 -6.89 -13.01
C HIS A 398 20.27 -6.12 -13.02
N ARG A 399 20.13 -5.06 -12.21
CA ARG A 399 18.94 -4.19 -12.25
C ARG A 399 18.76 -3.56 -13.63
N ARG A 400 19.85 -3.11 -14.27
CA ARG A 400 19.79 -2.59 -15.66
C ARG A 400 19.33 -3.66 -16.64
N PHE A 401 19.90 -4.88 -16.54
CA PHE A 401 19.47 -6.01 -17.36
C PHE A 401 17.97 -6.30 -17.20
N LEU A 402 17.45 -6.28 -15.97
CA LEU A 402 16.01 -6.49 -15.72
C LEU A 402 15.16 -5.40 -16.37
N SER A 403 15.57 -4.14 -16.26
CA SER A 403 14.88 -3.02 -16.92
C SER A 403 14.87 -3.18 -18.44
N ASP A 404 16.02 -3.48 -19.05
CA ASP A 404 16.12 -3.70 -20.49
C ASP A 404 15.30 -4.92 -20.94
N PHE A 405 15.29 -5.98 -20.12
CA PHE A 405 14.54 -7.20 -20.42
C PHE A 405 13.04 -6.94 -20.41
N TYR A 406 12.52 -6.33 -19.32
CA TYR A 406 11.07 -6.15 -19.17
C TYR A 406 10.50 -4.98 -19.96
N SER A 407 11.31 -4.02 -20.39
CA SER A 407 10.91 -3.03 -21.40
C SER A 407 10.89 -3.59 -22.84
N GLY A 408 11.43 -4.78 -23.06
CA GLY A 408 11.57 -5.37 -24.39
C GLY A 408 12.80 -4.88 -25.18
N GLU A 409 13.63 -4.02 -24.59
CA GLU A 409 14.86 -3.51 -25.22
C GLU A 409 15.98 -4.58 -25.28
N PHE A 410 15.97 -5.53 -24.34
CA PHE A 410 16.96 -6.61 -24.34
C PHE A 410 16.72 -7.58 -25.50
N PRO A 411 17.76 -7.94 -26.29
CA PRO A 411 17.60 -8.86 -27.42
C PRO A 411 16.98 -10.21 -26.98
N LYS A 412 15.93 -10.63 -27.67
CA LYS A 412 15.16 -11.86 -27.40
C LYS A 412 14.34 -11.82 -26.10
N SER A 413 14.09 -10.63 -25.52
CA SER A 413 13.08 -10.52 -24.49
C SER A 413 11.71 -10.91 -25.04
N PHE A 414 10.93 -11.60 -24.20
CA PHE A 414 9.53 -11.89 -24.48
C PHE A 414 8.58 -10.82 -23.91
N ALA A 415 9.07 -9.93 -23.04
CA ALA A 415 8.24 -9.01 -22.29
C ALA A 415 7.83 -7.77 -23.10
N ARG A 416 6.70 -7.19 -22.69
CA ARG A 416 6.17 -5.91 -23.14
C ARG A 416 5.82 -5.06 -21.92
N GLY A 417 6.77 -4.24 -21.46
CA GLY A 417 6.57 -3.26 -20.40
C GLY A 417 6.99 -1.87 -20.84
N LEU A 418 6.61 -0.88 -20.05
CA LEU A 418 7.03 0.52 -20.24
C LEU A 418 7.99 0.93 -19.14
N VAL A 419 9.00 1.73 -19.48
CA VAL A 419 9.88 2.33 -18.48
C VAL A 419 9.13 3.42 -17.74
N PHE A 420 9.07 3.31 -16.41
CA PHE A 420 8.54 4.34 -15.52
C PHE A 420 9.67 4.90 -14.66
N GLN A 421 9.87 6.21 -14.68
CA GLN A 421 10.92 6.92 -13.97
C GLN A 421 12.34 6.33 -14.22
N ALA A 422 13.20 7.11 -14.80
CA ALA A 422 14.60 6.76 -14.98
C ALA A 422 15.46 7.67 -14.08
N ASN A 423 16.18 7.10 -13.13
CA ASN A 423 17.10 7.86 -12.31
C ASN A 423 18.37 8.17 -13.12
N PRO A 424 18.65 9.44 -13.44
CA PRO A 424 19.77 9.79 -14.30
C PRO A 424 21.13 9.58 -13.63
N VAL A 425 21.18 9.47 -12.30
CA VAL A 425 22.40 9.30 -11.51
C VAL A 425 22.77 7.83 -11.38
N THR A 426 21.81 6.99 -10.97
CA THR A 426 22.03 5.55 -10.76
C THR A 426 21.83 4.73 -12.03
N GLY A 427 21.07 5.25 -12.98
CA GLY A 427 20.64 4.52 -14.17
C GLY A 427 19.55 3.48 -13.89
N ASP A 428 19.01 3.44 -12.68
CA ASP A 428 17.89 2.56 -12.34
C ASP A 428 16.62 3.01 -13.04
N ARG A 429 15.90 2.05 -13.60
CA ARG A 429 14.62 2.25 -14.31
C ARG A 429 13.61 1.27 -13.77
N ARG A 430 12.41 1.73 -13.48
CA ARG A 430 11.29 0.93 -13.03
C ARG A 430 10.43 0.52 -14.22
N ILE A 431 9.63 -0.52 -14.08
CA ILE A 431 8.83 -1.08 -15.18
C ILE A 431 7.36 -1.12 -14.83
N SER A 432 6.53 -0.60 -15.73
CA SER A 432 5.08 -0.74 -15.74
C SER A 432 4.64 -1.78 -16.76
N GLY A 433 3.74 -2.68 -16.39
CA GLY A 433 3.19 -3.69 -17.29
C GLY A 433 2.27 -4.67 -16.55
N THR A 434 1.29 -5.25 -17.27
CA THR A 434 0.45 -6.33 -16.72
C THR A 434 1.26 -7.61 -16.58
N LEU A 435 0.84 -8.51 -15.69
CA LEU A 435 1.48 -9.82 -15.53
C LEU A 435 1.59 -10.56 -16.87
N ALA A 436 0.52 -10.58 -17.66
CA ALA A 436 0.48 -11.28 -18.92
C ALA A 436 1.45 -10.70 -19.96
N SER A 437 1.51 -9.38 -20.08
CA SER A 437 2.42 -8.70 -21.04
C SER A 437 3.89 -8.87 -20.62
N LEU A 438 4.18 -8.78 -19.32
CA LEU A 438 5.54 -9.01 -18.80
C LEU A 438 5.96 -10.48 -18.87
N ALA A 439 5.02 -11.43 -18.74
CA ALA A 439 5.29 -12.88 -18.89
C ALA A 439 5.40 -13.34 -20.34
N GLY A 440 5.12 -12.46 -21.30
CA GLY A 440 5.30 -12.69 -22.74
C GLY A 440 4.08 -13.10 -23.51
N LEU A 441 2.88 -13.08 -22.91
CA LEU A 441 1.65 -13.48 -23.60
C LEU A 441 1.30 -12.49 -24.73
N GLU A 442 1.49 -11.19 -24.52
CA GLU A 442 1.20 -10.16 -25.52
C GLU A 442 2.00 -10.39 -26.81
N LEU A 443 3.32 -10.54 -26.71
CA LEU A 443 4.18 -10.82 -27.85
C LEU A 443 3.83 -12.16 -28.53
N ALA A 444 3.50 -13.18 -27.74
CA ALA A 444 3.14 -14.50 -28.26
C ALA A 444 1.83 -14.47 -29.07
N LEU A 445 0.83 -13.71 -28.61
CA LEU A 445 -0.43 -13.50 -29.32
C LEU A 445 -0.23 -12.69 -30.61
N GLU A 446 0.58 -11.63 -30.58
CA GLU A 446 0.94 -10.84 -31.77
C GLU A 446 1.60 -11.70 -32.85
N SER A 447 2.53 -12.55 -32.44
CA SER A 447 3.26 -13.44 -33.36
C SER A 447 2.47 -14.68 -33.76
N LYS A 448 1.34 -14.96 -33.10
CA LYS A 448 0.51 -16.16 -33.29
C LYS A 448 1.31 -17.46 -33.09
N ASP A 449 2.27 -17.44 -32.18
CA ASP A 449 3.12 -18.57 -31.85
C ASP A 449 2.51 -19.36 -30.69
N GLN A 450 1.93 -20.52 -30.99
CA GLN A 450 1.24 -21.35 -30.00
C GLN A 450 2.19 -21.86 -28.90
N GLU A 451 3.42 -22.21 -29.23
CA GLU A 451 4.39 -22.65 -28.24
C GLU A 451 4.76 -21.49 -27.28
N ALA A 452 4.92 -20.28 -27.81
CA ALA A 452 5.17 -19.09 -27.00
C ALA A 452 3.95 -18.75 -26.11
N ILE A 453 2.70 -18.92 -26.60
CA ILE A 453 1.49 -18.75 -25.79
C ILE A 453 1.46 -19.75 -24.64
N ASP A 454 1.72 -21.03 -24.91
CA ASP A 454 1.76 -22.08 -23.89
C ASP A 454 2.82 -21.81 -22.81
N LEU A 455 3.99 -21.34 -23.23
CA LEU A 455 5.05 -20.93 -22.30
C LEU A 455 4.67 -19.70 -21.47
N ALA A 456 3.98 -18.72 -22.04
CA ALA A 456 3.53 -17.53 -21.32
C ALA A 456 2.48 -17.86 -20.26
N VAL A 457 1.47 -18.67 -20.62
CA VAL A 457 0.48 -19.20 -19.67
C VAL A 457 1.16 -19.98 -18.55
N GLY A 458 2.12 -20.85 -18.89
CA GLY A 458 2.90 -21.60 -17.91
C GLY A 458 3.68 -20.70 -16.94
N ARG A 459 4.25 -19.57 -17.41
CA ARG A 459 4.94 -18.58 -16.55
C ARG A 459 3.96 -17.88 -15.59
N ILE A 460 2.81 -17.45 -16.09
CA ILE A 460 1.77 -16.79 -15.28
C ILE A 460 1.30 -17.73 -14.17
N ASN A 461 0.93 -18.97 -14.51
CA ASN A 461 0.47 -19.96 -13.54
C ASN A 461 1.57 -20.33 -12.53
N MET A 462 2.83 -20.44 -12.97
CA MET A 462 3.96 -20.69 -12.09
C MET A 462 4.16 -19.56 -11.08
N LEU A 463 4.10 -18.29 -11.52
CA LEU A 463 4.25 -17.14 -10.63
C LEU A 463 3.14 -17.08 -9.59
N HIS A 464 1.88 -17.29 -9.98
CA HIS A 464 0.75 -17.39 -9.05
C HIS A 464 0.91 -18.58 -8.10
N ALA A 465 1.30 -19.75 -8.59
CA ALA A 465 1.53 -20.93 -7.73
C ALA A 465 2.62 -20.66 -6.68
N VAL A 466 3.67 -19.92 -7.02
CA VAL A 466 4.71 -19.56 -6.05
C VAL A 466 4.17 -18.64 -4.96
N ILE A 467 3.46 -17.56 -5.31
CA ILE A 467 2.93 -16.63 -4.29
C ILE A 467 1.85 -17.29 -3.41
N CYS A 468 1.04 -18.19 -3.97
CA CYS A 468 0.05 -18.97 -3.21
C CYS A 468 0.72 -20.01 -2.29
N GLY A 469 1.82 -20.60 -2.72
CA GLY A 469 2.53 -21.65 -1.97
C GLY A 469 3.60 -21.14 -1.00
N PHE A 470 4.03 -19.88 -1.11
CA PHE A 470 5.13 -19.32 -0.30
C PHE A 470 4.75 -19.18 1.19
N GLY A 471 3.48 -18.92 1.45
CA GLY A 471 2.95 -18.63 2.80
C GLY A 471 2.78 -17.13 3.01
N GLY A 472 1.65 -16.77 3.62
CA GLY A 472 1.15 -15.42 3.74
C GLY A 472 -0.20 -15.26 3.07
N VAL A 473 -0.59 -14.04 2.75
CA VAL A 473 -1.79 -13.71 1.98
C VAL A 473 -1.37 -13.46 0.54
N PRO A 474 -1.64 -14.37 -0.41
CA PRO A 474 -1.38 -14.11 -1.82
C PRO A 474 -2.32 -13.00 -2.31
N LEU A 475 -1.77 -12.02 -3.02
CA LEU A 475 -2.49 -10.88 -3.55
C LEU A 475 -2.52 -10.97 -5.06
N ILE A 476 -3.72 -11.13 -5.63
CA ILE A 476 -3.97 -11.12 -7.07
C ILE A 476 -4.41 -9.71 -7.44
N TYR A 477 -3.73 -9.09 -8.39
CA TYR A 477 -4.18 -7.82 -8.94
C TYR A 477 -5.22 -8.06 -10.04
N MET A 478 -6.28 -7.27 -10.03
CA MET A 478 -7.40 -7.35 -10.98
C MET A 478 -6.95 -7.55 -12.42
N GLY A 479 -7.48 -8.59 -13.06
CA GLY A 479 -7.21 -8.94 -14.43
C GLY A 479 -6.02 -9.88 -14.66
N ASP A 480 -5.18 -10.12 -13.64
CA ASP A 480 -4.09 -11.09 -13.76
C ASP A 480 -4.63 -12.52 -13.86
N GLU A 481 -5.73 -12.82 -13.18
CA GLU A 481 -6.48 -14.08 -13.26
C GLU A 481 -7.14 -14.33 -14.63
N LEU A 482 -7.28 -13.27 -15.43
CA LEU A 482 -7.79 -13.33 -16.82
C LEU A 482 -6.69 -13.14 -17.85
N ALA A 483 -5.42 -13.06 -17.43
CA ALA A 483 -4.29 -12.74 -18.29
C ALA A 483 -4.52 -11.48 -19.15
N MET A 484 -5.11 -10.44 -18.57
CA MET A 484 -5.35 -9.17 -19.26
C MET A 484 -4.03 -8.53 -19.68
N LEU A 485 -4.00 -8.02 -20.90
CA LEU A 485 -2.83 -7.38 -21.50
C LEU A 485 -2.74 -5.90 -21.11
N ASN A 486 -1.63 -5.28 -21.47
CA ASN A 486 -1.41 -3.84 -21.34
C ASN A 486 -2.51 -3.05 -22.06
N ASP A 487 -3.01 -2.01 -21.39
CA ASP A 487 -3.94 -1.05 -21.97
C ASP A 487 -3.18 0.20 -22.44
N TYR A 488 -2.84 0.25 -23.72
CA TYR A 488 -2.13 1.40 -24.29
C TYR A 488 -3.04 2.61 -24.56
N HIS A 489 -4.37 2.46 -24.39
CA HIS A 489 -5.32 3.57 -24.52
C HIS A 489 -5.39 4.46 -23.27
N TYR A 490 -4.66 4.13 -22.20
CA TYR A 490 -4.60 4.98 -21.02
C TYR A 490 -4.21 6.43 -21.35
N GLY A 491 -3.38 6.63 -22.38
CA GLY A 491 -2.94 7.94 -22.84
C GLY A 491 -4.02 8.78 -23.52
N ASP A 492 -5.17 8.20 -23.86
CA ASP A 492 -6.31 8.92 -24.45
C ASP A 492 -7.07 9.72 -23.36
N ASP A 493 -6.88 9.39 -22.08
CA ASP A 493 -7.43 10.12 -20.95
C ASP A 493 -6.40 11.14 -20.43
N PRO A 494 -6.68 12.45 -20.52
CA PRO A 494 -5.76 13.48 -20.02
C PRO A 494 -5.39 13.36 -18.55
N ALA A 495 -6.22 12.71 -17.72
CA ALA A 495 -5.94 12.47 -16.30
C ALA A 495 -4.88 11.37 -16.09
N HIS A 496 -4.66 10.52 -17.07
CA HIS A 496 -3.77 9.36 -16.98
C HIS A 496 -2.54 9.46 -17.91
N ALA A 497 -2.60 10.31 -18.92
CA ALA A 497 -1.65 10.36 -20.05
C ALA A 497 -0.18 10.53 -19.63
N GLU A 498 0.09 11.23 -18.52
CA GLU A 498 1.45 11.51 -18.05
C GLU A 498 1.98 10.41 -17.10
N ASP A 499 1.12 9.47 -16.64
CA ASP A 499 1.51 8.39 -15.73
C ASP A 499 1.34 7.02 -16.42
N ASN A 500 2.43 6.47 -16.95
CA ASN A 500 2.36 5.21 -17.69
C ASN A 500 2.09 3.97 -16.83
N ARG A 501 1.96 4.08 -15.50
CA ARG A 501 1.45 3.00 -14.64
C ARG A 501 0.01 2.63 -15.00
N TRP A 502 -0.73 3.55 -15.64
CA TRP A 502 -2.08 3.23 -16.13
C TRP A 502 -2.12 2.18 -17.23
N VAL A 503 -1.00 1.90 -17.90
CA VAL A 503 -0.90 0.80 -18.88
C VAL A 503 -1.26 -0.55 -18.28
N HIS A 504 -1.00 -0.76 -16.98
CA HIS A 504 -1.27 -2.01 -16.29
C HIS A 504 -2.44 -1.94 -15.29
N ARG A 505 -3.29 -0.92 -15.42
CA ARG A 505 -4.53 -0.74 -14.64
C ARG A 505 -5.75 -0.76 -15.56
N PRO A 506 -5.92 -1.80 -16.42
CA PRO A 506 -7.05 -1.85 -17.38
C PRO A 506 -8.39 -1.88 -16.64
N VAL A 507 -9.46 -1.52 -17.34
CA VAL A 507 -10.83 -1.76 -16.86
C VAL A 507 -11.12 -3.24 -16.94
N MET A 508 -11.81 -3.79 -15.95
CA MET A 508 -12.17 -5.22 -15.91
C MET A 508 -13.02 -5.61 -17.12
N ASP A 509 -12.61 -6.66 -17.81
CA ASP A 509 -13.29 -7.18 -18.98
C ASP A 509 -14.32 -8.26 -18.57
N TRP A 510 -15.52 -7.81 -18.24
CA TRP A 510 -16.61 -8.71 -17.84
C TRP A 510 -17.13 -9.56 -18.98
N ASP A 511 -16.97 -9.15 -20.25
CA ASP A 511 -17.31 -9.96 -21.41
C ASP A 511 -16.33 -11.13 -21.56
N ALA A 512 -15.03 -10.89 -21.30
CA ALA A 512 -14.04 -11.96 -21.25
C ALA A 512 -14.34 -12.98 -20.14
N VAL A 513 -14.76 -12.51 -18.95
CA VAL A 513 -15.20 -13.41 -17.86
C VAL A 513 -16.37 -14.29 -18.31
N ALA A 514 -17.39 -13.71 -18.94
CA ALA A 514 -18.54 -14.46 -19.43
C ALA A 514 -18.16 -15.48 -20.51
N ALA A 515 -17.14 -15.19 -21.31
CA ALA A 515 -16.69 -16.05 -22.40
C ALA A 515 -15.76 -17.20 -21.97
N LEU A 516 -15.27 -17.23 -20.72
CA LEU A 516 -14.31 -18.26 -20.25
C LEU A 516 -14.84 -19.69 -20.45
N ALA A 517 -16.12 -19.93 -20.12
CA ALA A 517 -16.74 -21.24 -20.23
C ALA A 517 -16.97 -21.67 -21.72
N GLU A 518 -17.10 -20.71 -22.61
CA GLU A 518 -17.31 -20.96 -24.06
C GLU A 518 -15.99 -21.28 -24.77
N ASN A 519 -14.86 -20.79 -24.24
CA ASN A 519 -13.54 -20.93 -24.84
C ASN A 519 -12.52 -21.50 -23.83
N PRO A 520 -12.64 -22.75 -23.35
CA PRO A 520 -11.81 -23.32 -22.31
C PRO A 520 -10.32 -23.46 -22.68
N ASP A 521 -10.01 -23.48 -23.98
CA ASP A 521 -8.63 -23.57 -24.48
C ASP A 521 -7.97 -22.20 -24.70
N SER A 522 -8.70 -21.10 -24.47
CA SER A 522 -8.12 -19.76 -24.55
C SER A 522 -7.03 -19.55 -23.49
N ALA A 523 -6.09 -18.63 -23.74
CA ALA A 523 -5.07 -18.29 -22.76
C ALA A 523 -5.71 -17.79 -21.44
N GLN A 524 -6.78 -17.00 -21.54
CA GLN A 524 -7.53 -16.47 -20.41
C GLN A 524 -8.15 -17.59 -19.55
N ALA A 525 -8.87 -18.53 -20.19
CA ALA A 525 -9.48 -19.65 -19.45
C ALA A 525 -8.44 -20.56 -18.80
N ARG A 526 -7.29 -20.78 -19.46
CA ARG A 526 -6.19 -21.61 -18.96
C ARG A 526 -5.41 -20.95 -17.81
N VAL A 527 -5.47 -19.63 -17.68
CA VAL A 527 -4.90 -18.91 -16.51
C VAL A 527 -5.92 -18.88 -15.38
N ASN A 528 -7.20 -18.68 -15.68
CA ASN A 528 -8.27 -18.61 -14.69
C ASN A 528 -8.57 -19.96 -14.02
N ALA A 529 -8.36 -21.08 -14.73
CA ALA A 529 -8.60 -22.45 -14.22
C ALA A 529 -7.57 -22.88 -13.16
#